data_196fef0867568cb4d7aca7c1cf1d796b
#
_entry.id   196fef0867568cb4d7aca7c1cf1d796b
#
_cell.length_a   1.000
_cell.length_b   1.000
_cell.length_c   1.000
_cell.angle_alpha   90.00
_cell.angle_beta   90.00
_cell.angle_gamma   90.00
#
_symmetry.space_group_name_H-M   'P 1'
#
loop_
_entity.id
_entity.type
_entity.pdbx_description
1 polymer ?
#
loop_
_entity_poly.entity_id
_entity_poly.type
_entity_poly.pdbx_seq_one_letter_code
_entity_poly.pdbx_strand_id
1 'polypeptide(L)'
;IMGALTGGFFGDFLPQLAGIINPNTTFKALPSLFTPLDDTITILIGAMALGFVQIVTGMAISFVEKLKKGEIMDAIWEELTWWVVFAGIACMALGVTNIVLYVGIGMVVVGSGWSAKGFGKVTAIFGSVYNHVTGYFGDILSYSRLMTLMLAGSVIASVFNTLGAIPGNVVIFLIVSMLGNGLNFALNLLSCYVHDLRLQCLEYFGKFYKDGGRPFKPLAINTKYVDIQS
;
A
#
# COMPACT_ATOMS: atom_id res chain seq x y z
N ILE A 1 -3.38 11.12 -13.22
CA ILE A 1 -4.08 12.03 -12.29
C ILE A 1 -3.17 12.38 -11.12
N MET A 2 -2.67 11.40 -10.35
CA MET A 2 -1.77 11.65 -9.21
C MET A 2 -0.50 12.39 -9.61
N GLY A 3 0.15 12.03 -10.73
CA GLY A 3 1.32 12.74 -11.24
C GLY A 3 1.06 14.22 -11.60
N ALA A 4 -0.17 14.55 -12.02
CA ALA A 4 -0.58 15.94 -12.26
C ALA A 4 -0.77 16.72 -10.95
N LEU A 5 -1.33 16.07 -9.92
CA LEU A 5 -1.53 16.67 -8.59
C LEU A 5 -0.22 16.93 -7.85
N THR A 6 0.78 16.10 -8.07
CA THR A 6 2.10 16.20 -7.43
C THR A 6 3.12 17.00 -8.22
N GLY A 7 2.73 17.56 -9.39
CA GLY A 7 3.66 18.28 -10.28
C GLY A 7 4.77 17.40 -10.86
N GLY A 8 4.63 16.08 -10.74
CA GLY A 8 5.66 15.09 -11.08
C GLY A 8 5.85 14.80 -12.58
N PHE A 9 5.32 15.64 -13.49
CA PHE A 9 5.65 15.55 -14.91
C PHE A 9 7.11 15.96 -15.11
N PHE A 10 7.99 14.98 -15.20
CA PHE A 10 9.42 15.16 -15.46
C PHE A 10 10.18 16.02 -14.41
N GLY A 11 9.67 16.16 -13.17
CA GLY A 11 10.31 16.95 -12.12
C GLY A 11 10.48 18.42 -12.52
N ASP A 12 11.67 18.99 -12.29
CA ASP A 12 12.00 20.38 -12.58
C ASP A 12 12.44 20.63 -14.05
N PHE A 13 12.00 19.77 -15.00
CA PHE A 13 12.40 19.87 -16.40
C PHE A 13 12.02 21.23 -17.02
N LEU A 14 10.77 21.68 -16.84
CA LEU A 14 10.27 22.92 -17.42
C LEU A 14 10.97 24.18 -16.89
N PRO A 15 11.12 24.36 -15.56
CA PRO A 15 11.85 25.49 -15.01
C PRO A 15 13.32 25.55 -15.45
N GLN A 16 14.00 24.41 -15.50
CA GLN A 16 15.39 24.35 -15.91
C GLN A 16 15.59 24.62 -17.42
N LEU A 17 14.70 24.06 -18.26
CA LEU A 17 14.70 24.37 -19.69
C LEU A 17 14.46 25.85 -19.95
N ALA A 18 13.49 26.46 -19.27
CA ALA A 18 13.20 27.88 -19.38
C ALA A 18 14.39 28.74 -18.93
N GLY A 19 15.09 28.36 -17.85
CA GLY A 19 16.28 29.05 -17.37
C GLY A 19 17.46 29.01 -18.33
N ILE A 20 17.62 27.92 -19.10
CA ILE A 20 18.68 27.81 -20.13
C ILE A 20 18.33 28.63 -21.38
N ILE A 21 17.05 28.71 -21.77
CA ILE A 21 16.61 29.46 -22.96
C ILE A 21 16.58 30.96 -22.67
N ASN A 22 16.09 31.36 -21.51
CA ASN A 22 15.94 32.77 -21.13
C ASN A 22 16.26 32.98 -19.64
N PRO A 23 17.47 33.44 -19.27
CA PRO A 23 17.87 33.61 -17.88
C PRO A 23 17.05 34.66 -17.10
N ASN A 24 16.27 35.49 -17.80
CA ASN A 24 15.41 36.52 -17.19
C ASN A 24 13.96 36.10 -16.94
N THR A 25 13.54 34.91 -17.36
CA THR A 25 12.18 34.42 -17.13
C THR A 25 12.20 33.34 -16.05
N THR A 26 11.73 33.68 -14.85
CA THR A 26 11.40 32.70 -13.84
C THR A 26 10.09 32.02 -14.21
N PHE A 27 10.16 30.92 -14.96
CA PHE A 27 8.99 30.08 -15.17
C PHE A 27 8.68 29.40 -13.83
N LYS A 28 7.53 29.77 -13.22
CA LYS A 28 7.07 29.10 -12.04
C LYS A 28 6.72 27.65 -12.41
N ALA A 29 7.22 26.71 -11.62
CA ALA A 29 6.80 25.30 -11.75
C ALA A 29 5.27 25.19 -11.83
N LEU A 30 4.77 24.17 -12.51
CA LEU A 30 3.33 23.89 -12.57
C LEU A 30 2.77 23.88 -11.15
N PRO A 31 1.59 24.45 -10.90
CA PRO A 31 1.00 24.45 -9.58
C PRO A 31 0.82 23.01 -9.11
N SER A 32 1.63 22.60 -8.15
CA SER A 32 1.56 21.30 -7.49
C SER A 32 0.88 21.48 -6.14
N LEU A 33 -0.05 20.60 -5.82
CA LEU A 33 -0.68 20.56 -4.50
C LEU A 33 0.30 20.03 -3.44
N PHE A 34 1.18 19.11 -3.83
CA PHE A 34 2.19 18.48 -2.97
C PHE A 34 3.49 18.32 -3.76
N THR A 35 4.60 18.76 -3.19
CA THR A 35 5.93 18.52 -3.72
C THR A 35 6.55 17.33 -3.00
N PRO A 36 6.94 16.24 -3.71
CA PRO A 36 7.43 15.02 -3.06
C PRO A 36 8.68 15.23 -2.21
N LEU A 37 9.50 16.23 -2.55
CA LEU A 37 10.73 16.53 -1.84
C LEU A 37 10.50 17.35 -0.58
N ASP A 38 9.54 18.29 -0.60
CA ASP A 38 9.29 19.22 0.51
C ASP A 38 8.25 18.64 1.50
N ASP A 39 7.21 17.98 0.98
CA ASP A 39 6.08 17.48 1.78
C ASP A 39 6.13 15.96 2.02
N THR A 40 7.31 15.41 2.25
CA THR A 40 7.54 13.96 2.42
C THR A 40 6.66 13.33 3.50
N ILE A 41 6.48 14.02 4.64
CA ILE A 41 5.67 13.52 5.76
C ILE A 41 4.18 13.48 5.39
N THR A 42 3.69 14.49 4.68
CA THR A 42 2.28 14.55 4.25
C THR A 42 1.96 13.40 3.28
N ILE A 43 2.88 13.11 2.38
CA ILE A 43 2.76 11.98 1.44
C ILE A 43 2.83 10.64 2.16
N LEU A 44 3.69 10.51 3.18
CA LEU A 44 3.75 9.30 4.01
C LEU A 44 2.42 9.05 4.71
N ILE A 45 1.86 10.07 5.37
CA ILE A 45 0.56 9.98 6.04
C ILE A 45 -0.54 9.63 5.02
N GLY A 46 -0.53 10.25 3.85
CA GLY A 46 -1.47 9.93 2.76
C GLY A 46 -1.38 8.48 2.29
N ALA A 47 -0.17 7.95 2.10
CA ALA A 47 0.05 6.56 1.73
C ALA A 47 -0.42 5.58 2.82
N MET A 48 -0.14 5.88 4.08
CA MET A 48 -0.62 5.09 5.22
C MET A 48 -2.15 5.14 5.35
N ALA A 49 -2.77 6.29 5.10
CA ALA A 49 -4.23 6.43 5.10
C ALA A 49 -4.88 5.60 3.99
N LEU A 50 -4.32 5.60 2.78
CA LEU A 50 -4.78 4.73 1.70
C LEU A 50 -4.64 3.25 2.07
N GLY A 51 -3.53 2.86 2.68
CA GLY A 51 -3.32 1.51 3.19
C GLY A 51 -4.36 1.11 4.23
N PHE A 52 -4.66 2.01 5.15
CA PHE A 52 -5.70 1.79 6.17
C PHE A 52 -7.08 1.56 5.54
N VAL A 53 -7.48 2.42 4.58
CA VAL A 53 -8.77 2.26 3.86
C VAL A 53 -8.82 0.92 3.14
N GLN A 54 -7.73 0.49 2.51
CA GLN A 54 -7.66 -0.78 1.79
C GLN A 54 -7.77 -1.98 2.75
N ILE A 55 -7.11 -1.94 3.90
CA ILE A 55 -7.21 -3.00 4.93
C ILE A 55 -8.64 -3.08 5.47
N VAL A 56 -9.26 -1.96 5.79
CA VAL A 56 -10.66 -1.91 6.26
C VAL A 56 -11.61 -2.49 5.21
N THR A 57 -11.37 -2.21 3.93
CA THR A 57 -12.15 -2.78 2.83
C THR A 57 -11.96 -4.30 2.73
N GLY A 58 -10.71 -4.79 2.88
CA GLY A 58 -10.41 -6.22 2.91
C GLY A 58 -11.12 -6.95 4.07
N MET A 59 -11.11 -6.35 5.27
CA MET A 59 -11.85 -6.87 6.42
C MET A 59 -13.36 -6.87 6.20
N ALA A 60 -13.91 -5.85 5.52
CA ALA A 60 -15.33 -5.81 5.17
C ALA A 60 -15.72 -6.99 4.25
N ILE A 61 -14.88 -7.30 3.28
CA ILE A 61 -15.10 -8.45 2.38
C ILE A 61 -15.03 -9.75 3.16
N SER A 62 -14.02 -9.92 4.03
CA SER A 62 -13.88 -11.07 4.92
C SER A 62 -15.12 -11.28 5.81
N PHE A 63 -15.62 -10.20 6.40
CA PHE A 63 -16.82 -10.20 7.22
C PHE A 63 -18.06 -10.70 6.44
N VAL A 64 -18.29 -10.16 5.24
CA VAL A 64 -19.41 -10.56 4.38
C VAL A 64 -19.28 -12.03 3.96
N GLU A 65 -18.06 -12.50 3.67
CA GLU A 65 -17.81 -13.89 3.30
C GLU A 65 -18.12 -14.86 4.45
N LYS A 66 -17.66 -14.55 5.68
CA LYS A 66 -17.96 -15.35 6.89
C LYS A 66 -19.45 -15.38 7.20
N LEU A 67 -20.16 -14.25 7.02
CA LEU A 67 -21.62 -14.20 7.17
C LEU A 67 -22.32 -15.12 6.18
N LYS A 68 -21.89 -15.15 4.91
CA LYS A 68 -22.46 -16.04 3.89
C LYS A 68 -22.20 -17.52 4.17
N LYS A 69 -21.09 -17.85 4.83
CA LYS A 69 -20.76 -19.22 5.25
C LYS A 69 -21.50 -19.66 6.52
N GLY A 70 -22.21 -18.75 7.19
CA GLY A 70 -22.94 -19.03 8.41
C GLY A 70 -22.10 -19.01 9.70
N GLU A 71 -20.84 -18.63 9.61
CA GLU A 71 -19.91 -18.51 10.75
C GLU A 71 -20.04 -17.13 11.41
N ILE A 72 -21.25 -16.81 11.91
CA ILE A 72 -21.59 -15.47 12.42
C ILE A 72 -20.78 -15.13 13.67
N MET A 73 -20.55 -16.09 14.56
CA MET A 73 -19.80 -15.86 15.80
C MET A 73 -18.34 -15.51 15.51
N ASP A 74 -17.72 -16.22 14.59
CA ASP A 74 -16.32 -15.95 14.21
C ASP A 74 -16.20 -14.62 13.46
N ALA A 75 -17.17 -14.27 12.62
CA ALA A 75 -17.23 -12.98 11.94
C ALA A 75 -17.29 -11.82 12.94
N ILE A 76 -18.09 -11.93 14.01
CA ILE A 76 -18.24 -10.89 15.03
C ILE A 76 -16.96 -10.77 15.85
N TRP A 77 -16.40 -11.88 16.34
CA TRP A 77 -15.25 -11.84 17.22
C TRP A 77 -13.92 -11.54 16.53
N GLU A 78 -13.75 -11.99 15.28
CA GLU A 78 -12.50 -11.75 14.54
C GLU A 78 -12.49 -10.40 13.78
N GLU A 79 -13.59 -9.98 13.15
CA GLU A 79 -13.59 -8.79 12.29
C GLU A 79 -14.21 -7.56 12.97
N LEU A 80 -15.44 -7.70 13.53
CA LEU A 80 -16.15 -6.56 14.10
C LEU A 80 -15.41 -5.98 15.31
N THR A 81 -14.80 -6.81 16.11
CA THR A 81 -14.01 -6.41 17.27
C THR A 81 -12.86 -5.48 16.89
N TRP A 82 -12.14 -5.78 15.80
CA TRP A 82 -11.05 -4.94 15.33
C TRP A 82 -11.54 -3.63 14.75
N TRP A 83 -12.71 -3.62 14.13
CA TRP A 83 -13.32 -2.36 13.67
C TRP A 83 -13.64 -1.43 14.83
N VAL A 84 -14.16 -1.97 15.94
CA VAL A 84 -14.42 -1.18 17.14
C VAL A 84 -13.12 -0.65 17.75
N VAL A 85 -12.05 -1.44 17.74
CA VAL A 85 -10.71 -0.99 18.19
C VAL A 85 -10.19 0.13 17.30
N PHE A 86 -10.25 0.00 15.97
CA PHE A 86 -9.82 1.05 15.04
C PHE A 86 -10.65 2.33 15.19
N ALA A 87 -11.97 2.20 15.32
CA ALA A 87 -12.84 3.34 15.61
C ALA A 87 -12.49 4.00 16.95
N GLY A 88 -12.16 3.20 17.98
CA GLY A 88 -11.72 3.68 19.28
C GLY A 88 -10.40 4.45 19.22
N ILE A 89 -9.43 3.99 18.44
CA ILE A 89 -8.16 4.69 18.21
C ILE A 89 -8.41 6.01 17.46
N ALA A 90 -9.27 6.02 16.45
CA ALA A 90 -9.64 7.22 15.73
C ALA A 90 -10.35 8.25 16.63
N CYS A 91 -11.29 7.81 17.46
CA CYS A 91 -11.96 8.67 18.44
C CYS A 91 -11.01 9.24 19.49
N MET A 92 -10.03 8.44 19.94
CA MET A 92 -8.98 8.91 20.86
C MET A 92 -8.10 9.96 20.20
N ALA A 93 -7.70 9.77 18.94
CA ALA A 93 -6.90 10.73 18.19
C ALA A 93 -7.64 12.05 17.96
N LEU A 94 -8.96 12.00 17.79
CA LEU A 94 -9.82 13.18 17.67
C LEU A 94 -10.18 13.82 19.03
N GLY A 95 -9.77 13.22 20.15
CA GLY A 95 -10.03 13.75 21.49
C GLY A 95 -11.49 13.65 21.96
N VAL A 96 -12.32 12.84 21.28
CA VAL A 96 -13.77 12.76 21.55
C VAL A 96 -14.05 11.90 22.79
N THR A 97 -13.57 10.65 22.83
CA THR A 97 -13.82 9.75 23.96
C THR A 97 -12.90 8.53 23.93
N ASN A 98 -12.52 8.05 25.12
CA ASN A 98 -11.72 6.83 25.27
C ASN A 98 -12.61 5.59 25.54
N ILE A 99 -13.90 5.77 25.73
CA ILE A 99 -14.81 4.69 26.11
C ILE A 99 -14.89 3.63 25.02
N VAL A 100 -14.93 4.04 23.75
CA VAL A 100 -14.99 3.12 22.59
C VAL A 100 -13.76 2.22 22.53
N LEU A 101 -12.58 2.76 22.86
CA LEU A 101 -11.34 1.98 22.91
C LEU A 101 -11.40 0.91 24.01
N TYR A 102 -11.86 1.27 25.22
CA TYR A 102 -11.99 0.32 26.33
C TYR A 102 -13.00 -0.78 26.02
N VAL A 103 -14.12 -0.44 25.37
CA VAL A 103 -15.12 -1.42 24.90
C VAL A 103 -14.48 -2.35 23.85
N GLY A 104 -13.73 -1.81 22.89
CA GLY A 104 -13.03 -2.60 21.88
C GLY A 104 -12.04 -3.59 22.50
N ILE A 105 -11.21 -3.14 23.44
CA ILE A 105 -10.27 -4.02 24.16
C ILE A 105 -11.03 -5.10 24.96
N GLY A 106 -12.12 -4.75 25.63
CA GLY A 106 -12.98 -5.70 26.32
C GLY A 106 -13.52 -6.79 25.38
N MET A 107 -13.99 -6.41 24.18
CA MET A 107 -14.46 -7.35 23.18
C MET A 107 -13.33 -8.26 22.66
N VAL A 108 -12.11 -7.76 22.47
CA VAL A 108 -10.94 -8.57 22.09
C VAL A 108 -10.66 -9.64 23.13
N VAL A 109 -10.67 -9.27 24.42
CA VAL A 109 -10.40 -10.21 25.54
C VAL A 109 -11.47 -11.30 25.61
N VAL A 110 -12.73 -10.93 25.48
CA VAL A 110 -13.86 -11.89 25.51
C VAL A 110 -13.84 -12.80 24.27
N GLY A 111 -13.66 -12.23 23.08
CA GLY A 111 -13.65 -12.97 21.81
C GLY A 111 -12.51 -13.98 21.71
N SER A 112 -11.30 -13.55 22.02
CA SER A 112 -10.14 -14.45 22.04
C SER A 112 -10.21 -15.52 23.12
N GLY A 113 -10.91 -15.24 24.23
CA GLY A 113 -11.13 -16.19 25.32
C GLY A 113 -12.23 -17.21 25.06
N TRP A 114 -13.15 -16.97 24.12
CA TRP A 114 -14.29 -17.84 23.86
C TRP A 114 -13.89 -19.19 23.26
N SER A 115 -12.91 -19.20 22.37
CA SER A 115 -12.45 -20.42 21.67
C SER A 115 -11.47 -21.27 22.46
N ALA A 116 -10.86 -20.77 23.53
CA ALA A 116 -9.82 -21.47 24.29
C ALA A 116 -10.33 -22.02 25.64
N LYS A 117 -9.95 -23.25 25.99
CA LYS A 117 -10.30 -23.90 27.26
C LYS A 117 -9.12 -23.86 28.23
N GLY A 118 -9.38 -23.47 29.51
CA GLY A 118 -8.43 -23.60 30.62
C GLY A 118 -7.34 -22.52 30.69
N PHE A 119 -6.19 -22.87 31.26
CA PHE A 119 -5.05 -21.98 31.50
C PHE A 119 -4.42 -21.43 30.19
N GLY A 120 -4.65 -22.10 29.04
CA GLY A 120 -4.25 -21.64 27.70
C GLY A 120 -4.98 -20.39 27.21
N LYS A 121 -6.05 -19.95 27.90
CA LYS A 121 -6.79 -18.74 27.52
C LYS A 121 -5.92 -17.49 27.47
N VAL A 122 -5.11 -17.28 28.51
CA VAL A 122 -4.27 -16.08 28.63
C VAL A 122 -3.22 -16.05 27.52
N THR A 123 -2.58 -17.19 27.24
CA THR A 123 -1.58 -17.31 26.18
C THR A 123 -2.22 -17.15 24.80
N ALA A 124 -3.42 -17.69 24.59
CA ALA A 124 -4.16 -17.56 23.34
C ALA A 124 -4.61 -16.11 23.10
N ILE A 125 -5.11 -15.42 24.12
CA ILE A 125 -5.50 -14.01 24.04
C ILE A 125 -4.28 -13.15 23.70
N PHE A 126 -3.18 -13.32 24.41
CA PHE A 126 -1.96 -12.53 24.19
C PHE A 126 -1.37 -12.81 22.81
N GLY A 127 -1.32 -14.07 22.39
CA GLY A 127 -0.86 -14.46 21.04
C GLY A 127 -1.75 -13.92 19.93
N SER A 128 -3.07 -14.00 20.09
CA SER A 128 -4.02 -13.47 19.11
C SER A 128 -3.91 -11.94 18.98
N VAL A 129 -3.90 -11.22 20.10
CA VAL A 129 -3.75 -9.76 20.10
C VAL A 129 -2.41 -9.35 19.48
N TYR A 130 -1.33 -10.00 19.86
CA TYR A 130 -0.01 -9.72 19.33
C TYR A 130 0.06 -9.93 17.82
N ASN A 131 -0.43 -11.07 17.33
CA ASN A 131 -0.40 -11.39 15.91
C ASN A 131 -1.26 -10.43 15.08
N HIS A 132 -2.45 -10.07 15.55
CA HIS A 132 -3.31 -9.13 14.83
C HIS A 132 -2.75 -7.71 14.83
N VAL A 133 -2.32 -7.21 16.00
CA VAL A 133 -1.72 -5.86 16.08
C VAL A 133 -0.47 -5.77 15.20
N THR A 134 0.45 -6.75 15.34
CA THR A 134 1.67 -6.77 14.54
C THR A 134 1.37 -6.93 13.06
N GLY A 135 0.39 -7.76 12.70
CA GLY A 135 -0.05 -7.96 11.33
C GLY A 135 -0.61 -6.68 10.71
N TYR A 136 -1.60 -6.06 11.32
CA TYR A 136 -2.21 -4.82 10.81
C TYR A 136 -1.22 -3.66 10.77
N PHE A 137 -0.40 -3.52 11.81
CA PHE A 137 0.64 -2.48 11.83
C PHE A 137 1.69 -2.70 10.75
N GLY A 138 2.13 -3.94 10.55
CA GLY A 138 3.05 -4.32 9.49
C GLY A 138 2.47 -4.05 8.09
N ASP A 139 1.19 -4.39 7.90
CA ASP A 139 0.49 -4.15 6.65
C ASP A 139 0.40 -2.65 6.33
N ILE A 140 0.01 -1.82 7.32
CA ILE A 140 -0.05 -0.35 7.16
C ILE A 140 1.34 0.21 6.84
N LEU A 141 2.38 -0.23 7.55
CA LEU A 141 3.75 0.19 7.28
C LEU A 141 4.25 -0.23 5.88
N SER A 142 3.76 -1.35 5.35
CA SER A 142 4.08 -1.78 3.99
C SER A 142 3.67 -0.75 2.93
N TYR A 143 2.63 0.06 3.19
CA TYR A 143 2.22 1.14 2.28
C TYR A 143 3.18 2.33 2.27
N SER A 144 4.07 2.47 3.26
CA SER A 144 5.15 3.48 3.22
C SER A 144 6.07 3.30 2.02
N ARG A 145 6.11 2.11 1.43
CA ARG A 145 6.85 1.80 0.20
C ARG A 145 6.37 2.62 -1.00
N LEU A 146 5.08 2.94 -1.06
CA LEU A 146 4.54 3.80 -2.14
C LEU A 146 5.15 5.21 -2.06
N MET A 147 5.27 5.76 -0.85
CA MET A 147 5.97 7.03 -0.64
C MET A 147 7.44 6.93 -1.06
N THR A 148 8.15 5.87 -0.68
CA THR A 148 9.55 5.68 -1.04
C THR A 148 9.76 5.62 -2.56
N LEU A 149 8.89 4.92 -3.29
CA LEU A 149 8.94 4.86 -4.75
C LEU A 149 8.69 6.21 -5.39
N MET A 150 7.71 6.96 -4.89
CA MET A 150 7.41 8.30 -5.39
C MET A 150 8.57 9.26 -5.16
N LEU A 151 9.17 9.22 -3.96
CA LEU A 151 10.33 10.04 -3.61
C LEU A 151 11.53 9.68 -4.48
N ALA A 152 11.86 8.39 -4.62
CA ALA A 152 12.97 7.92 -5.44
C ALA A 152 12.82 8.37 -6.90
N GLY A 153 11.64 8.22 -7.49
CA GLY A 153 11.36 8.66 -8.87
C GLY A 153 11.54 10.16 -9.04
N SER A 154 11.08 10.96 -8.07
CA SER A 154 11.24 12.42 -8.07
C SER A 154 12.70 12.85 -7.98
N VAL A 155 13.47 12.23 -7.05
CA VAL A 155 14.90 12.52 -6.88
C VAL A 155 15.67 12.16 -8.14
N ILE A 156 15.45 10.99 -8.74
CA ILE A 156 16.13 10.56 -9.96
C ILE A 156 15.85 11.54 -11.10
N ALA A 157 14.60 11.96 -11.30
CA ALA A 157 14.23 12.93 -12.33
C ALA A 157 14.96 14.28 -12.11
N SER A 158 14.97 14.78 -10.89
CA SER A 158 15.64 16.04 -10.54
C SER A 158 17.16 15.97 -10.78
N VAL A 159 17.80 14.86 -10.41
CA VAL A 159 19.24 14.64 -10.62
C VAL A 159 19.59 14.65 -12.11
N PHE A 160 18.86 13.92 -12.95
CA PHE A 160 19.11 13.90 -14.39
C PHE A 160 18.89 15.27 -15.06
N ASN A 161 17.86 16.00 -14.62
CA ASN A 161 17.61 17.35 -15.11
C ASN A 161 18.74 18.30 -14.72
N THR A 162 19.23 18.22 -13.46
CA THR A 162 20.34 19.03 -12.97
C THR A 162 21.64 18.71 -13.72
N LEU A 163 21.95 17.42 -13.92
CA LEU A 163 23.11 16.99 -14.71
C LEU A 163 23.07 17.50 -16.16
N GLY A 164 21.89 17.48 -16.77
CA GLY A 164 21.68 18.02 -18.11
C GLY A 164 21.86 19.54 -18.18
N ALA A 165 21.57 20.27 -17.12
CA ALA A 165 21.67 21.71 -17.05
C ALA A 165 23.14 22.22 -16.92
N ILE A 166 24.06 21.41 -16.37
CA ILE A 166 25.48 21.81 -16.13
C ILE A 166 26.19 22.35 -17.37
N PRO A 167 26.08 21.72 -18.58
CA PRO A 167 26.75 22.22 -19.76
C PRO A 167 26.20 23.53 -20.32
N GLY A 168 25.04 24.01 -19.86
CA GLY A 168 24.39 25.23 -20.35
C GLY A 168 23.94 25.19 -21.81
N ASN A 169 23.95 24.02 -22.44
CA ASN A 169 23.59 23.82 -23.85
C ASN A 169 22.24 23.10 -23.94
N VAL A 170 21.25 23.72 -24.60
CA VAL A 170 19.89 23.20 -24.73
C VAL A 170 19.85 21.79 -25.35
N VAL A 171 20.72 21.51 -26.35
CA VAL A 171 20.76 20.21 -27.01
C VAL A 171 21.24 19.11 -26.06
N ILE A 172 22.31 19.38 -25.30
CA ILE A 172 22.83 18.41 -24.33
C ILE A 172 21.83 18.20 -23.19
N PHE A 173 21.21 19.28 -22.71
CA PHE A 173 20.15 19.23 -21.72
C PHE A 173 19.00 18.30 -22.17
N LEU A 174 18.50 18.48 -23.39
CA LEU A 174 17.42 17.67 -23.94
C LEU A 174 17.79 16.18 -24.04
N ILE A 175 18.99 15.86 -24.52
CA ILE A 175 19.45 14.47 -24.66
C ILE A 175 19.57 13.80 -23.29
N VAL A 176 20.28 14.43 -22.35
CA VAL A 176 20.52 13.87 -21.00
C VAL A 176 19.23 13.74 -20.22
N SER A 177 18.39 14.77 -20.25
CA SER A 177 17.12 14.78 -19.54
C SER A 177 16.12 13.78 -20.13
N MET A 178 16.07 13.63 -21.44
CA MET A 178 15.17 12.69 -22.11
C MET A 178 15.58 11.23 -21.86
N LEU A 179 16.89 10.93 -21.91
CA LEU A 179 17.41 9.61 -21.57
C LEU A 179 17.19 9.29 -20.09
N GLY A 180 17.51 10.23 -19.20
CA GLY A 180 17.37 10.06 -17.77
C GLY A 180 15.92 9.87 -17.33
N ASN A 181 15.01 10.70 -17.82
CA ASN A 181 13.58 10.58 -17.54
C ASN A 181 12.97 9.33 -18.18
N GLY A 182 13.45 8.92 -19.36
CA GLY A 182 13.03 7.66 -19.99
C GLY A 182 13.42 6.43 -19.14
N LEU A 183 14.66 6.39 -18.66
CA LEU A 183 15.12 5.36 -17.72
C LEU A 183 14.32 5.39 -16.41
N ASN A 184 14.11 6.57 -15.83
CA ASN A 184 13.33 6.73 -14.63
C ASN A 184 11.89 6.22 -14.80
N PHE A 185 11.27 6.52 -15.94
CA PHE A 185 9.93 6.01 -16.27
C PHE A 185 9.91 4.48 -16.34
N ALA A 186 10.87 3.86 -17.01
CA ALA A 186 10.96 2.40 -17.13
C ALA A 186 11.18 1.72 -15.75
N LEU A 187 12.07 2.29 -14.92
CA LEU A 187 12.32 1.78 -13.57
C LEU A 187 11.09 1.94 -12.67
N ASN A 188 10.40 3.08 -12.73
CA ASN A 188 9.20 3.31 -11.97
C ASN A 188 8.05 2.38 -12.39
N LEU A 189 7.90 2.12 -13.69
CA LEU A 189 6.89 1.19 -14.21
C LEU A 189 7.13 -0.23 -13.68
N LEU A 190 8.37 -0.70 -13.75
CA LEU A 190 8.75 -2.02 -13.22
C LEU A 190 8.55 -2.11 -11.71
N SER A 191 9.01 -1.11 -10.98
CA SER A 191 8.87 -1.03 -9.52
C SER A 191 7.41 -0.97 -9.09
N CYS A 192 6.60 -0.18 -9.76
CA CYS A 192 5.16 -0.09 -9.51
C CYS A 192 4.50 -1.46 -9.69
N TYR A 193 4.78 -2.14 -10.81
CA TYR A 193 4.22 -3.47 -11.07
C TYR A 193 4.57 -4.46 -9.96
N VAL A 194 5.84 -4.56 -9.58
CA VAL A 194 6.31 -5.54 -8.57
C VAL A 194 5.76 -5.22 -7.18
N HIS A 195 5.81 -3.95 -6.78
CA HIS A 195 5.42 -3.55 -5.42
C HIS A 195 3.91 -3.47 -5.23
N ASP A 196 3.17 -3.01 -6.24
CA ASP A 196 1.71 -3.01 -6.22
C ASP A 196 1.15 -4.43 -6.19
N LEU A 197 1.71 -5.32 -7.01
CA LEU A 197 1.31 -6.72 -7.02
C LEU A 197 1.54 -7.36 -5.65
N ARG A 198 2.67 -7.06 -5.00
CA ARG A 198 2.95 -7.54 -3.66
C ARG A 198 1.96 -7.00 -2.63
N LEU A 199 1.67 -5.71 -2.64
CA LEU A 199 0.70 -5.10 -1.73
C LEU A 199 -0.69 -5.70 -1.92
N GLN A 200 -1.13 -5.92 -3.16
CA GLN A 200 -2.41 -6.55 -3.45
C GLN A 200 -2.46 -8.02 -3.00
N CYS A 201 -1.42 -8.80 -3.30
CA CYS A 201 -1.45 -10.24 -3.03
C CYS A 201 -1.25 -10.56 -1.53
N LEU A 202 -0.37 -9.85 -0.83
CA LEU A 202 -0.04 -10.18 0.56
C LEU A 202 -0.91 -9.41 1.56
N GLU A 203 -1.02 -8.10 1.41
CA GLU A 203 -1.70 -7.28 2.40
C GLU A 203 -3.22 -7.24 2.18
N TYR A 204 -3.70 -7.21 0.93
CA TYR A 204 -5.13 -7.14 0.65
C TYR A 204 -5.78 -8.50 0.53
N PHE A 205 -5.34 -9.35 -0.41
CA PHE A 205 -5.95 -10.68 -0.60
C PHE A 205 -5.72 -11.59 0.61
N GLY A 206 -4.62 -11.46 1.33
CA GLY A 206 -4.35 -12.20 2.55
C GLY A 206 -5.41 -12.03 3.64
N LYS A 207 -6.24 -10.97 3.59
CA LYS A 207 -7.31 -10.74 4.57
C LYS A 207 -8.53 -11.63 4.38
N PHE A 208 -8.89 -11.96 3.14
CA PHE A 208 -10.11 -12.70 2.84
C PHE A 208 -9.89 -13.94 1.97
N TYR A 209 -8.79 -14.02 1.24
CA TYR A 209 -8.50 -15.17 0.39
C TYR A 209 -7.87 -16.28 1.21
N LYS A 210 -8.55 -17.43 1.27
CA LYS A 210 -7.99 -18.66 1.83
C LYS A 210 -7.51 -19.52 0.67
N ASP A 211 -6.22 -19.81 0.66
CA ASP A 211 -5.64 -20.72 -0.32
C ASP A 211 -6.21 -22.12 -0.08
N GLY A 212 -6.78 -22.71 -1.09
CA GLY A 212 -7.42 -24.01 -1.01
C GLY A 212 -8.14 -24.38 -2.30
N GLY A 213 -8.23 -25.64 -2.55
CA GLY A 213 -8.84 -26.17 -3.75
C GLY A 213 -7.87 -27.10 -4.51
N ARG A 214 -8.42 -28.15 -5.07
CA ARG A 214 -7.68 -29.03 -5.97
C ARG A 214 -7.89 -28.56 -7.40
N PRO A 215 -6.83 -28.40 -8.22
CA PRO A 215 -7.02 -28.08 -9.62
C PRO A 215 -7.89 -29.17 -10.27
N PHE A 216 -8.86 -28.74 -11.05
CA PHE A 216 -9.71 -29.66 -11.80
C PHE A 216 -8.80 -30.49 -12.73
N LYS A 217 -8.74 -31.78 -12.47
CA LYS A 217 -8.10 -32.76 -13.35
C LYS A 217 -9.20 -33.55 -14.04
N PRO A 218 -9.47 -33.31 -15.34
CA PRO A 218 -10.43 -34.13 -16.06
C PRO A 218 -9.93 -35.57 -16.05
N LEU A 219 -10.87 -36.52 -16.00
CA LEU A 219 -10.62 -37.94 -16.17
C LEU A 219 -10.12 -38.17 -17.61
N ALA A 220 -8.83 -37.95 -17.81
CA ALA A 220 -8.15 -38.23 -19.05
C ALA A 220 -7.13 -39.35 -18.79
N ILE A 221 -6.99 -40.25 -19.72
CA ILE A 221 -5.99 -41.32 -19.67
C ILE A 221 -4.65 -40.63 -19.89
N ASN A 222 -3.89 -40.47 -18.82
CA ASN A 222 -2.56 -39.89 -18.86
C ASN A 222 -1.53 -41.00 -18.70
N THR A 223 -1.14 -41.61 -19.82
CA THR A 223 -0.15 -42.67 -19.84
C THR A 223 1.25 -42.08 -19.86
N LYS A 224 2.03 -42.42 -18.85
CA LYS A 224 3.43 -41.94 -18.71
C LYS A 224 4.43 -42.75 -19.57
N TYR A 225 4.06 -43.96 -19.97
CA TYR A 225 4.97 -44.92 -20.64
C TYR A 225 4.36 -45.69 -21.81
N VAL A 226 3.09 -45.40 -22.17
CA VAL A 226 2.41 -46.13 -23.25
C VAL A 226 1.60 -45.12 -24.07
N ASP A 227 1.84 -45.05 -25.37
CA ASP A 227 1.04 -44.32 -26.31
C ASP A 227 -0.21 -45.13 -26.69
N ILE A 228 -1.40 -44.60 -26.46
CA ILE A 228 -2.64 -45.21 -26.87
C ILE A 228 -2.90 -44.79 -28.30
N GLN A 229 -2.73 -45.66 -29.26
CA GLN A 229 -3.21 -45.49 -30.63
C GLN A 229 -4.73 -45.59 -30.61
N SER A 230 -5.41 -44.49 -30.95
CA SER A 230 -6.84 -44.44 -31.18
C SER A 230 -7.18 -44.82 -32.59
#